data_f4b0b254e22ba21c3e2877fe691eef29
#
_entry.id   f4b0b254e22ba21c3e2877fe691eef29
#
_cell.length_a   1.000
_cell.length_b   1.000
_cell.length_c   1.000
_cell.angle_alpha   90.00
_cell.angle_beta   90.00
_cell.angle_gamma   90.00
#
_symmetry.space_group_name_H-M   'P 1'
#
loop_
_entity.id
_entity.type
_entity.pdbx_description
1 polymer ?
#
loop_
_entity_poly.entity_id
_entity_poly.type
_entity_poly.pdbx_seq_one_letter_code
_entity_poly.pdbx_strand_id
1 'polypeptide(L)'
;MLTIGQMARCHGLTTKTLRHYDSIGLFTPALTGRDNGYRYYSPEQIVTLGRIAWLRQLGMSLEDIRTLADQGGLDSVLHMQQSLQAHARQLQSEIARSQKVLGHLQRYLAQPQRQLPAAQTPQKVFLAPQRIIGIAWQQDDPGTIAELWQRFEPREQEIQRLAEPVGTYGICQPLEDGQWRYVAGLPVAADAPLSLIHI
;
A
#
# COMPACT_ATOMS: atom_id res chain seq x y z
N MET A 1 -39.97 -17.53 13.73
CA MET A 1 -39.30 -16.20 13.76
C MET A 1 -38.39 -16.15 14.96
N LEU A 2 -37.16 -15.67 14.78
CA LEU A 2 -36.14 -15.51 15.81
C LEU A 2 -36.03 -14.03 16.22
N THR A 3 -35.84 -13.78 17.48
CA THR A 3 -35.50 -12.43 17.95
C THR A 3 -34.07 -12.05 17.56
N ILE A 4 -33.74 -10.74 17.54
CA ILE A 4 -32.38 -10.28 17.25
C ILE A 4 -31.32 -10.92 18.16
N GLY A 5 -31.66 -11.16 19.46
CA GLY A 5 -30.77 -11.81 20.40
C GLY A 5 -30.54 -13.30 20.09
N GLN A 6 -31.57 -14.01 19.63
CA GLN A 6 -31.45 -15.39 19.20
C GLN A 6 -30.64 -15.50 17.91
N MET A 7 -30.93 -14.65 16.91
CA MET A 7 -30.21 -14.60 15.65
C MET A 7 -28.70 -14.28 15.87
N ALA A 8 -28.39 -13.31 16.71
CA ALA A 8 -27.00 -12.95 17.02
C ALA A 8 -26.22 -14.12 17.65
N ARG A 9 -26.85 -14.85 18.59
CA ARG A 9 -26.21 -16.04 19.23
C ARG A 9 -25.90 -17.17 18.28
N CYS A 10 -26.68 -17.35 17.21
CA CYS A 10 -26.43 -18.41 16.22
C CYS A 10 -25.02 -18.34 15.59
N HIS A 11 -24.44 -17.15 15.52
CA HIS A 11 -23.13 -16.93 14.92
C HIS A 11 -22.14 -16.20 15.83
N GLY A 12 -22.37 -16.17 17.15
CA GLY A 12 -21.48 -15.52 18.10
C GLY A 12 -21.37 -13.99 17.93
N LEU A 13 -22.38 -13.38 17.32
CA LEU A 13 -22.43 -11.93 17.08
C LEU A 13 -23.17 -11.20 18.21
N THR A 14 -23.01 -9.86 18.24
CA THR A 14 -23.77 -9.01 19.15
C THR A 14 -25.05 -8.47 18.48
N THR A 15 -26.04 -8.13 19.29
CA THR A 15 -27.23 -7.45 18.77
C THR A 15 -26.90 -6.07 18.20
N LYS A 16 -25.81 -5.42 18.68
CA LYS A 16 -25.29 -4.16 18.13
C LYS A 16 -24.79 -4.36 16.70
N THR A 17 -24.08 -5.46 16.45
CA THR A 17 -23.60 -5.84 15.10
C THR A 17 -24.79 -6.01 14.14
N LEU A 18 -25.82 -6.74 14.54
CA LEU A 18 -27.00 -6.94 13.68
C LEU A 18 -27.78 -5.67 13.41
N ARG A 19 -27.87 -4.76 14.40
CA ARG A 19 -28.46 -3.42 14.19
C ARG A 19 -27.62 -2.59 13.19
N HIS A 20 -26.32 -2.70 13.26
CA HIS A 20 -25.44 -2.04 12.30
C HIS A 20 -25.61 -2.64 10.90
N TYR A 21 -25.68 -3.96 10.77
CA TYR A 21 -25.93 -4.61 9.46
C TYR A 21 -27.27 -4.20 8.86
N ASP A 22 -28.30 -4.05 9.69
CA ASP A 22 -29.61 -3.53 9.29
C ASP A 22 -29.51 -2.05 8.84
N SER A 23 -28.82 -1.20 9.61
CA SER A 23 -28.70 0.23 9.28
C SER A 23 -27.95 0.51 7.97
N ILE A 24 -27.03 -0.37 7.57
CA ILE A 24 -26.30 -0.26 6.30
C ILE A 24 -26.94 -1.08 5.17
N GLY A 25 -28.09 -1.72 5.41
CA GLY A 25 -28.82 -2.52 4.43
C GLY A 25 -28.16 -3.85 4.06
N LEU A 26 -27.15 -4.31 4.83
CA LEU A 26 -26.48 -5.59 4.56
C LEU A 26 -27.29 -6.80 5.01
N PHE A 27 -27.96 -6.72 6.16
CA PHE A 27 -28.75 -7.79 6.73
C PHE A 27 -29.95 -7.24 7.50
N THR A 28 -31.11 -7.18 6.83
CA THR A 28 -32.33 -6.59 7.37
C THR A 28 -33.23 -7.67 7.97
N PRO A 29 -34.03 -7.34 9.01
CA PRO A 29 -34.98 -8.29 9.60
C PRO A 29 -36.10 -8.64 8.60
N ALA A 30 -36.58 -9.88 8.65
CA ALA A 30 -37.73 -10.32 7.87
C ALA A 30 -39.02 -9.60 8.26
N LEU A 31 -39.11 -9.18 9.53
CA LEU A 31 -40.25 -8.43 10.07
C LEU A 31 -39.77 -7.48 11.18
N THR A 32 -40.26 -6.25 11.11
CA THR A 32 -40.16 -5.30 12.24
C THR A 32 -41.56 -5.08 12.84
N GLY A 33 -41.73 -5.35 14.14
CA GLY A 33 -42.99 -5.20 14.84
C GLY A 33 -43.48 -3.76 14.80
N ARG A 34 -44.71 -3.54 14.34
CA ARG A 34 -45.30 -2.21 14.15
C ARG A 34 -45.46 -1.43 15.47
N ASP A 35 -45.80 -2.13 16.56
CA ASP A 35 -46.14 -1.48 17.85
C ASP A 35 -44.94 -1.25 18.75
N ASN A 36 -43.84 -2.03 18.56
CA ASN A 36 -42.73 -2.01 19.50
C ASN A 36 -41.34 -1.89 18.82
N GLY A 37 -41.29 -1.85 17.49
CA GLY A 37 -40.03 -1.75 16.73
C GLY A 37 -39.11 -2.98 16.85
N TYR A 38 -39.58 -4.10 17.39
CA TYR A 38 -38.79 -5.30 17.56
C TYR A 38 -38.47 -5.97 16.20
N ARG A 39 -37.21 -6.40 16.06
CA ARG A 39 -36.68 -7.06 14.87
C ARG A 39 -36.81 -8.56 14.97
N TYR A 40 -37.45 -9.17 13.99
CA TYR A 40 -37.62 -10.62 13.88
C TYR A 40 -37.00 -11.12 12.57
N TYR A 41 -36.35 -12.25 12.66
CA TYR A 41 -35.62 -12.88 11.56
C TYR A 41 -36.21 -14.26 11.25
N SER A 42 -36.19 -14.66 10.00
CA SER A 42 -36.62 -15.99 9.61
C SER A 42 -35.53 -17.04 9.84
N PRO A 43 -35.86 -18.33 10.00
CA PRO A 43 -34.85 -19.39 10.11
C PRO A 43 -33.90 -19.44 8.92
N GLU A 44 -34.37 -19.15 7.72
CA GLU A 44 -33.59 -19.16 6.49
C GLU A 44 -32.46 -18.12 6.52
N GLN A 45 -32.72 -17.02 7.21
CA GLN A 45 -31.72 -15.94 7.38
C GLN A 45 -30.51 -16.38 8.23
N ILE A 46 -30.57 -17.48 8.97
CA ILE A 46 -29.42 -18.05 9.69
C ILE A 46 -28.29 -18.35 8.70
N VAL A 47 -28.61 -18.97 7.58
CA VAL A 47 -27.61 -19.34 6.57
C VAL A 47 -26.95 -18.09 5.95
N THR A 48 -27.76 -17.10 5.60
CA THR A 48 -27.28 -15.83 5.05
C THR A 48 -26.37 -15.09 6.03
N LEU A 49 -26.76 -15.01 7.30
CA LEU A 49 -25.92 -14.40 8.34
C LEU A 49 -24.62 -15.17 8.55
N GLY A 50 -24.67 -16.51 8.47
CA GLY A 50 -23.48 -17.36 8.54
C GLY A 50 -22.49 -17.08 7.43
N ARG A 51 -22.96 -16.90 6.20
CA ARG A 51 -22.11 -16.51 5.06
C ARG A 51 -21.49 -15.13 5.27
N ILE A 52 -22.24 -14.13 5.71
CA ILE A 52 -21.74 -12.80 6.03
C ILE A 52 -20.65 -12.88 7.12
N ALA A 53 -20.92 -13.61 8.21
CA ALA A 53 -19.99 -13.78 9.31
C ALA A 53 -18.68 -14.45 8.85
N TRP A 54 -18.78 -15.48 8.01
CA TRP A 54 -17.62 -16.17 7.43
C TRP A 54 -16.79 -15.25 6.52
N LEU A 55 -17.41 -14.49 5.63
CA LEU A 55 -16.70 -13.51 4.78
C LEU A 55 -15.98 -12.45 5.61
N ARG A 56 -16.60 -12.01 6.71
CA ARG A 56 -15.95 -11.10 7.67
C ARG A 56 -14.73 -11.72 8.34
N GLN A 57 -14.77 -13.01 8.68
CA GLN A 57 -13.61 -13.73 9.23
C GLN A 57 -12.45 -13.84 8.23
N LEU A 58 -12.75 -13.89 6.93
CA LEU A 58 -11.74 -13.82 5.87
C LEU A 58 -11.16 -12.40 5.65
N GLY A 59 -11.63 -11.39 6.40
CA GLY A 59 -11.14 -10.02 6.30
C GLY A 59 -11.84 -9.16 5.24
N MET A 60 -12.86 -9.65 4.55
CA MET A 60 -13.60 -8.84 3.58
C MET A 60 -14.28 -7.65 4.25
N SER A 61 -14.27 -6.50 3.59
CA SER A 61 -14.96 -5.31 4.09
C SER A 61 -16.48 -5.48 4.08
N LEU A 62 -17.19 -4.72 4.92
CA LEU A 62 -18.68 -4.74 4.89
C LEU A 62 -19.22 -4.21 3.56
N GLU A 63 -18.52 -3.31 2.91
CA GLU A 63 -18.86 -2.75 1.62
C GLU A 63 -18.79 -3.81 0.50
N ASP A 64 -17.68 -4.59 0.46
CA ASP A 64 -17.51 -5.68 -0.51
C ASP A 64 -18.57 -6.76 -0.32
N ILE A 65 -18.87 -7.14 0.93
CA ILE A 65 -19.89 -8.13 1.25
C ILE A 65 -21.28 -7.62 0.86
N ARG A 66 -21.57 -6.36 1.08
CA ARG A 66 -22.82 -5.73 0.67
C ARG A 66 -22.95 -5.72 -0.85
N THR A 67 -21.92 -5.31 -1.56
CA THR A 67 -21.88 -5.33 -3.04
C THR A 67 -22.16 -6.75 -3.56
N LEU A 68 -21.54 -7.75 -2.96
CA LEU A 68 -21.79 -9.16 -3.28
C LEU A 68 -23.24 -9.56 -3.00
N ALA A 69 -23.83 -9.14 -1.86
CA ALA A 69 -25.21 -9.42 -1.48
C ALA A 69 -26.20 -8.76 -2.46
N ASP A 70 -25.98 -7.50 -2.82
CA ASP A 70 -26.84 -6.74 -3.76
C ASP A 70 -26.89 -7.39 -5.15
N GLN A 71 -25.83 -8.10 -5.54
CA GLN A 71 -25.75 -8.89 -6.78
C GLN A 71 -26.36 -10.31 -6.65
N GLY A 72 -26.98 -10.63 -5.52
CA GLY A 72 -27.46 -12.00 -5.23
C GLY A 72 -26.32 -13.01 -5.05
N GLY A 73 -25.10 -12.53 -4.87
CA GLY A 73 -23.89 -13.34 -4.86
C GLY A 73 -23.71 -14.17 -3.59
N LEU A 74 -24.41 -13.87 -2.50
CA LEU A 74 -24.35 -14.69 -1.29
C LEU A 74 -24.91 -16.10 -1.52
N ASP A 75 -25.83 -16.27 -2.47
CA ASP A 75 -26.44 -17.55 -2.83
C ASP A 75 -25.90 -18.17 -4.14
N SER A 76 -25.07 -17.39 -4.86
CA SER A 76 -24.45 -17.80 -6.12
C SER A 76 -23.03 -18.30 -5.90
N VAL A 77 -22.77 -19.56 -6.17
CA VAL A 77 -21.42 -20.16 -6.09
C VAL A 77 -20.43 -19.41 -6.98
N LEU A 78 -20.86 -19.04 -8.20
CA LEU A 78 -20.01 -18.35 -9.16
C LEU A 78 -19.58 -16.95 -8.66
N HIS A 79 -20.54 -16.13 -8.24
CA HIS A 79 -20.26 -14.79 -7.74
C HIS A 79 -19.44 -14.82 -6.45
N MET A 80 -19.73 -15.75 -5.56
CA MET A 80 -18.95 -15.99 -4.34
C MET A 80 -17.49 -16.31 -4.70
N GLN A 81 -17.27 -17.24 -5.64
CA GLN A 81 -15.92 -17.62 -6.07
C GLN A 81 -15.17 -16.43 -6.69
N GLN A 82 -15.81 -15.65 -7.54
CA GLN A 82 -15.20 -14.47 -8.16
C GLN A 82 -14.81 -13.42 -7.12
N SER A 83 -15.68 -13.15 -6.15
CA SER A 83 -15.43 -12.20 -5.07
C SER A 83 -14.26 -12.65 -4.18
N LEU A 84 -14.22 -13.93 -3.82
CA LEU A 84 -13.11 -14.49 -3.04
C LEU A 84 -11.79 -14.46 -3.80
N GLN A 85 -11.79 -14.71 -5.11
CA GLN A 85 -10.59 -14.59 -5.95
C GLN A 85 -10.08 -13.15 -6.04
N ALA A 86 -11.00 -12.17 -6.13
CA ALA A 86 -10.63 -10.76 -6.12
C ALA A 86 -10.01 -10.38 -4.78
N HIS A 87 -10.62 -10.77 -3.67
CA HIS A 87 -10.10 -10.53 -2.33
C HIS A 87 -8.73 -11.18 -2.10
N ALA A 88 -8.54 -12.43 -2.56
CA ALA A 88 -7.25 -13.10 -2.49
C ALA A 88 -6.14 -12.36 -3.26
N ARG A 89 -6.44 -11.84 -4.46
CA ARG A 89 -5.49 -11.01 -5.23
C ARG A 89 -5.13 -9.72 -4.51
N GLN A 90 -6.10 -9.07 -3.88
CA GLN A 90 -5.84 -7.87 -3.07
C GLN A 90 -4.91 -8.18 -1.91
N LEU A 91 -5.18 -9.24 -1.14
CA LEU A 91 -4.31 -9.67 -0.03
C LEU A 91 -2.89 -10.00 -0.50
N GLN A 92 -2.74 -10.66 -1.64
CA GLN A 92 -1.42 -10.95 -2.23
C GLN A 92 -0.65 -9.67 -2.55
N SER A 93 -1.32 -8.66 -3.10
CA SER A 93 -0.73 -7.35 -3.39
C SER A 93 -0.29 -6.62 -2.12
N GLU A 94 -1.12 -6.65 -1.06
CA GLU A 94 -0.80 -6.05 0.24
C GLU A 94 0.39 -6.76 0.91
N ILE A 95 0.45 -8.09 0.84
CA ILE A 95 1.58 -8.89 1.34
C ILE A 95 2.86 -8.50 0.60
N ALA A 96 2.85 -8.44 -0.73
CA ALA A 96 4.02 -8.07 -1.53
C ALA A 96 4.52 -6.65 -1.19
N ARG A 97 3.59 -5.69 -1.04
CA ARG A 97 3.92 -4.33 -0.61
C ARG A 97 4.54 -4.31 0.79
N SER A 98 3.96 -5.04 1.74
CA SER A 98 4.45 -5.11 3.11
C SER A 98 5.82 -5.77 3.18
N GLN A 99 6.06 -6.83 2.38
CA GLN A 99 7.37 -7.49 2.27
C GLN A 99 8.44 -6.55 1.72
N LYS A 100 8.11 -5.72 0.72
CA LYS A 100 9.02 -4.69 0.19
C LYS A 100 9.41 -3.69 1.27
N VAL A 101 8.44 -3.17 2.04
CA VAL A 101 8.69 -2.23 3.15
C VAL A 101 9.55 -2.88 4.23
N LEU A 102 9.23 -4.12 4.61
CA LEU A 102 10.01 -4.87 5.60
C LEU A 102 11.46 -5.06 5.15
N GLY A 103 11.69 -5.39 3.87
CA GLY A 103 13.03 -5.50 3.31
C GLY A 103 13.83 -4.18 3.37
N HIS A 104 13.17 -3.05 3.15
CA HIS A 104 13.80 -1.72 3.31
C HIS A 104 14.17 -1.45 4.77
N LEU A 105 13.27 -1.73 5.72
CA LEU A 105 13.53 -1.56 7.15
C LEU A 105 14.68 -2.45 7.62
N GLN A 106 14.70 -3.72 7.20
CA GLN A 106 15.77 -4.66 7.55
C GLN A 106 17.13 -4.19 7.02
N ARG A 107 17.20 -3.69 5.80
CA ARG A 107 18.43 -3.11 5.22
C ARG A 107 18.89 -1.88 6.01
N TYR A 108 17.98 -1.01 6.39
CA TYR A 108 18.28 0.16 7.22
C TYR A 108 18.84 -0.24 8.60
N LEU A 109 18.21 -1.22 9.25
CA LEU A 109 18.63 -1.71 10.56
C LEU A 109 19.93 -2.52 10.50
N ALA A 110 20.21 -3.19 9.39
CA ALA A 110 21.46 -3.93 9.19
C ALA A 110 22.66 -3.03 8.87
N GLN A 111 22.42 -1.78 8.47
CA GLN A 111 23.51 -0.81 8.36
C GLN A 111 24.09 -0.60 9.77
N PRO A 112 25.41 -0.83 9.97
CA PRO A 112 26.02 -0.48 11.26
C PRO A 112 25.64 0.97 11.51
N GLN A 113 25.05 1.25 12.68
CA GLN A 113 24.74 2.60 13.09
C GLN A 113 26.03 3.38 12.90
N ARG A 114 26.12 4.17 11.84
CA ARG A 114 27.08 5.24 11.78
C ARG A 114 26.70 6.08 12.98
N GLN A 115 27.42 5.87 14.07
CA GLN A 115 27.46 6.88 15.11
C GLN A 115 27.76 8.16 14.35
N LEU A 116 26.76 9.03 14.23
CA LEU A 116 27.02 10.37 13.78
C LEU A 116 28.13 10.83 14.71
N PRO A 117 29.37 11.06 14.20
CA PRO A 117 30.45 11.46 15.06
C PRO A 117 29.94 12.69 15.79
N ALA A 118 30.06 12.69 17.13
CA ALA A 118 29.63 13.78 17.97
C ALA A 118 30.06 15.08 17.30
N ALA A 119 29.10 15.92 16.96
CA ALA A 119 29.21 17.22 16.27
C ALA A 119 30.61 17.52 15.73
N GLN A 120 30.96 16.87 14.61
CA GLN A 120 32.20 17.24 13.95
C GLN A 120 31.99 18.64 13.39
N THR A 121 32.88 19.55 13.76
CA THR A 121 32.94 20.87 13.17
C THR A 121 32.99 20.70 11.65
N PRO A 122 32.10 21.34 10.88
CA PRO A 122 32.08 21.20 9.43
C PRO A 122 33.49 21.46 8.87
N GLN A 123 34.05 20.50 8.15
CA GLN A 123 35.35 20.65 7.52
C GLN A 123 35.12 20.88 6.02
N LYS A 124 35.82 21.89 5.51
CA LYS A 124 35.86 22.14 4.08
C LYS A 124 36.80 21.13 3.42
N VAL A 125 36.25 20.29 2.59
CA VAL A 125 37.03 19.27 1.86
C VAL A 125 37.00 19.63 0.38
N PHE A 126 38.16 19.58 -0.28
CA PHE A 126 38.24 19.69 -1.73
C PHE A 126 38.20 18.27 -2.31
N LEU A 127 37.17 17.98 -3.07
CA LEU A 127 37.07 16.73 -3.84
C LEU A 127 37.61 16.99 -5.26
N ALA A 128 38.29 16.01 -5.81
CA ALA A 128 38.63 16.02 -7.22
C ALA A 128 37.35 16.08 -8.06
N PRO A 129 37.34 16.71 -9.22
CA PRO A 129 36.19 16.71 -10.11
C PRO A 129 35.72 15.28 -10.38
N GLN A 130 34.44 15.02 -10.10
CA GLN A 130 33.83 13.72 -10.33
C GLN A 130 32.80 13.85 -11.45
N ARG A 131 32.74 12.81 -12.27
CA ARG A 131 31.70 12.68 -13.28
C ARG A 131 30.56 11.86 -12.70
N ILE A 132 29.35 12.39 -12.75
CA ILE A 132 28.14 11.73 -12.24
C ILE A 132 27.26 11.40 -13.42
N ILE A 133 26.78 10.15 -13.49
CA ILE A 133 25.73 9.72 -14.42
C ILE A 133 24.46 9.44 -13.62
N GLY A 134 23.33 9.96 -14.09
CA GLY A 134 22.06 9.81 -13.40
C GLY A 134 20.90 10.44 -14.15
N ILE A 135 19.78 10.54 -13.49
CA ILE A 135 18.59 11.22 -14.02
C ILE A 135 18.36 12.54 -13.28
N ALA A 136 17.91 13.54 -14.03
CA ALA A 136 17.65 14.88 -13.51
C ALA A 136 16.16 15.10 -13.28
N TRP A 137 15.85 15.98 -12.34
CA TRP A 137 14.54 16.56 -12.09
C TRP A 137 14.71 18.08 -12.00
N GLN A 138 13.85 18.83 -12.68
CA GLN A 138 13.83 20.29 -12.64
C GLN A 138 12.64 20.79 -11.82
N GLN A 139 12.69 22.01 -11.34
CA GLN A 139 11.67 22.57 -10.47
C GLN A 139 10.25 22.51 -11.07
N ASP A 140 10.12 22.62 -12.39
CA ASP A 140 8.84 22.59 -13.11
C ASP A 140 8.46 21.20 -13.64
N ASP A 141 9.29 20.18 -13.41
CA ASP A 141 8.98 18.81 -13.79
C ASP A 141 7.85 18.24 -12.90
N PRO A 142 6.96 17.43 -13.47
CA PRO A 142 5.95 16.74 -12.67
C PRO A 142 6.60 15.73 -11.73
N GLY A 143 6.01 15.56 -10.55
CA GLY A 143 6.47 14.60 -9.55
C GLY A 143 7.43 15.20 -8.51
N THR A 144 7.97 14.33 -7.69
CA THR A 144 8.80 14.67 -6.54
C THR A 144 10.21 14.10 -6.65
N ILE A 145 11.15 14.63 -5.87
CA ILE A 145 12.50 14.05 -5.74
C ILE A 145 12.45 12.59 -5.28
N ALA A 146 11.48 12.23 -4.44
CA ALA A 146 11.30 10.83 -4.01
C ALA A 146 10.92 9.92 -5.17
N GLU A 147 10.05 10.37 -6.08
CA GLU A 147 9.69 9.62 -7.29
C GLU A 147 10.86 9.56 -8.29
N LEU A 148 11.71 10.58 -8.34
CA LEU A 148 12.96 10.54 -9.10
C LEU A 148 13.85 9.39 -8.63
N TRP A 149 14.05 9.25 -7.31
CA TRP A 149 14.84 8.15 -6.75
C TRP A 149 14.21 6.78 -7.03
N GLN A 150 12.88 6.65 -6.93
CA GLN A 150 12.18 5.42 -7.29
C GLN A 150 12.37 5.01 -8.75
N ARG A 151 12.53 5.98 -9.67
CA ARG A 151 12.83 5.72 -11.08
C ARG A 151 14.30 5.40 -11.31
N PHE A 152 15.19 5.98 -10.52
CA PHE A 152 16.64 5.82 -10.67
C PHE A 152 17.13 4.48 -10.11
N GLU A 153 16.73 4.10 -8.88
CA GLU A 153 17.20 2.90 -8.19
C GLU A 153 17.18 1.61 -9.04
N PRO A 154 16.11 1.28 -9.80
CA PRO A 154 16.10 0.09 -10.64
C PRO A 154 17.09 0.14 -11.80
N ARG A 155 17.52 1.34 -12.19
CA ARG A 155 18.41 1.60 -13.33
C ARG A 155 19.88 1.75 -12.94
N GLU A 156 20.22 1.73 -11.66
CA GLU A 156 21.61 1.78 -11.19
C GLU A 156 22.49 0.69 -11.83
N GLN A 157 21.89 -0.46 -12.10
CA GLN A 157 22.58 -1.62 -12.72
C GLN A 157 22.97 -1.36 -14.19
N GLU A 158 22.39 -0.37 -14.86
CA GLU A 158 22.71 0.01 -16.23
C GLU A 158 24.03 0.81 -16.30
N ILE A 159 24.46 1.38 -15.15
CA ILE A 159 25.65 2.24 -15.07
C ILE A 159 26.89 1.36 -14.91
N GLN A 160 27.79 1.48 -15.87
CA GLN A 160 29.08 0.76 -15.88
C GLN A 160 30.23 1.66 -15.42
N ARG A 161 31.32 1.03 -14.94
CA ARG A 161 32.56 1.72 -14.53
C ARG A 161 32.33 2.78 -13.44
N LEU A 162 31.77 2.35 -12.33
CA LEU A 162 31.65 3.18 -11.15
C LEU A 162 33.01 3.64 -10.65
N ALA A 163 33.09 4.89 -10.19
CA ALA A 163 34.27 5.44 -9.53
C ALA A 163 34.21 5.22 -8.02
N GLU A 164 35.38 5.08 -7.39
CA GLU A 164 35.49 5.02 -5.93
C GLU A 164 35.55 6.44 -5.30
N PRO A 165 34.92 6.67 -4.14
CA PRO A 165 34.08 5.72 -3.39
C PRO A 165 32.71 5.54 -4.03
N VAL A 166 32.25 4.29 -4.11
CA VAL A 166 30.91 3.97 -4.63
C VAL A 166 29.86 4.52 -3.66
N GLY A 167 28.99 5.38 -4.14
CA GLY A 167 27.88 5.93 -3.38
C GLY A 167 26.89 6.65 -4.29
N THR A 168 25.62 6.69 -3.89
CA THR A 168 24.61 7.48 -4.60
C THR A 168 24.70 8.94 -4.20
N TYR A 169 24.60 9.83 -5.18
CA TYR A 169 24.67 11.28 -4.98
C TYR A 169 23.35 11.94 -5.35
N GLY A 170 22.85 12.79 -4.46
CA GLY A 170 21.80 13.76 -4.74
C GLY A 170 22.43 15.16 -4.90
N ILE A 171 22.44 15.71 -6.10
CA ILE A 171 23.11 16.97 -6.40
C ILE A 171 22.08 18.04 -6.71
N CYS A 172 22.05 19.09 -5.90
CA CYS A 172 21.30 20.33 -6.20
C CYS A 172 22.21 21.26 -7.00
N GLN A 173 21.78 21.67 -8.18
CA GLN A 173 22.52 22.57 -9.04
C GLN A 173 21.66 23.79 -9.39
N PRO A 174 22.12 25.02 -9.08
CA PRO A 174 21.44 26.22 -9.56
C PRO A 174 21.65 26.36 -11.07
N LEU A 175 20.62 26.86 -11.75
CA LEU A 175 20.63 27.18 -13.19
C LEU A 175 20.77 28.68 -13.39
N GLU A 176 21.18 29.11 -14.61
CA GLU A 176 21.42 30.51 -14.94
C GLU A 176 20.17 31.40 -14.88
N ASP A 177 19.00 30.78 -15.07
CA ASP A 177 17.68 31.44 -15.00
C ASP A 177 17.11 31.59 -13.57
N GLY A 178 17.91 31.24 -12.54
CA GLY A 178 17.50 31.30 -11.15
C GLY A 178 16.67 30.07 -10.70
N GLN A 179 16.42 29.14 -11.58
CA GLN A 179 15.85 27.85 -11.24
C GLN A 179 16.93 26.91 -10.68
N TRP A 180 16.54 25.75 -10.23
CA TRP A 180 17.45 24.71 -9.80
C TRP A 180 17.02 23.35 -10.32
N ARG A 181 17.99 22.46 -10.49
CA ARG A 181 17.76 21.06 -10.80
C ARG A 181 18.35 20.14 -9.76
N TYR A 182 17.75 18.98 -9.62
CA TYR A 182 18.24 17.92 -8.77
C TYR A 182 18.63 16.73 -9.62
N VAL A 183 19.83 16.16 -9.38
CA VAL A 183 20.31 14.97 -10.09
C VAL A 183 20.49 13.85 -9.09
N ALA A 184 19.82 12.71 -9.32
CA ALA A 184 20.08 11.46 -8.64
C ALA A 184 21.02 10.63 -9.51
N GLY A 185 22.20 10.25 -8.98
CA GLY A 185 23.19 9.59 -9.80
C GLY A 185 24.31 8.88 -9.04
N LEU A 186 25.18 8.23 -9.82
CA LEU A 186 26.35 7.50 -9.35
C LEU A 186 27.63 8.09 -9.96
N PRO A 187 28.76 8.09 -9.21
CA PRO A 187 30.04 8.52 -9.71
C PRO A 187 30.59 7.48 -10.68
N VAL A 188 31.17 7.94 -11.77
CA VAL A 188 31.76 7.08 -12.79
C VAL A 188 33.17 7.51 -13.14
N ALA A 189 33.97 6.58 -13.66
CA ALA A 189 35.30 6.88 -14.16
C ALA A 189 35.22 7.87 -15.34
N ALA A 190 36.30 8.64 -15.56
CA ALA A 190 36.34 9.70 -16.57
C ALA A 190 36.08 9.18 -17.99
N ASP A 191 36.44 7.93 -18.24
CA ASP A 191 36.29 7.22 -19.52
C ASP A 191 35.01 6.35 -19.61
N ALA A 192 34.12 6.45 -18.62
CA ALA A 192 32.86 5.70 -18.65
C ALA A 192 32.02 6.13 -19.87
N PRO A 193 31.46 5.17 -20.61
CA PRO A 193 30.59 5.48 -21.74
C PRO A 193 29.37 6.26 -21.23
N LEU A 194 28.91 7.23 -22.00
CA LEU A 194 27.61 7.86 -21.78
C LEU A 194 26.55 6.80 -22.09
N SER A 195 26.04 6.15 -21.07
CA SER A 195 24.93 5.22 -21.27
C SER A 195 23.67 6.01 -21.63
N LEU A 196 22.71 5.32 -22.28
CA LEU A 196 21.42 5.84 -22.77
C LEU A 196 20.49 6.44 -21.67
N ILE A 197 21.02 6.82 -20.52
CA ILE A 197 20.24 7.44 -19.41
C ILE A 197 20.08 8.95 -19.63
N HIS A 198 20.36 9.46 -20.80
CA HIS A 198 20.02 10.80 -21.20
C HIS A 198 18.60 10.85 -21.80
N ILE A 199 17.59 10.57 -20.97
CA ILE A 199 16.20 10.89 -21.32
C ILE A 199 15.52 11.50 -20.11
#